data_9f0424976d6664d5dda2f255a8b6eb16
#
_entry.id   9f0424976d6664d5dda2f255a8b6eb16
#
_cell.length_a   1.000
_cell.length_b   1.000
_cell.length_c   1.000
_cell.angle_alpha   90.00
_cell.angle_beta   90.00
_cell.angle_gamma   90.00
#
_symmetry.space_group_name_H-M   'P 1'
#
loop_
_entity.id
_entity.type
_entity.pdbx_description
1 polymer ?
#
loop_
_entity_poly.entity_id
_entity_poly.type
_entity_poly.pdbx_seq_one_letter_code
_entity_poly.pdbx_strand_id
1 'polypeptide(L)'
;MALFGIFKKDKGNQAKKGFHEIPVGAIERLTSDTVKVVFDVPAELSKEFQFIPGQYINIAADINGKEERRSYSICSGPTEKLAVAVKSIANGKMSNYLNTDVQAGAVLHISKPEGSFTLAKDAKTVVAIAAGSGITPILSIAKSMNNTNGTVHLFYGNRTKASTIAAGELSALAHVKTTHFLSGETVEGTIQGRITKESFTEQIKANLDLLKADAFFLCGPEQMILDVKEALELFGVAKAKIHFELFTTPVLMKSAEQVVTAAFKGTSKVKAILDHEMIEFNLATDGKSLLEAVENEGMDAPFSCKGGVCSSCKAKIKKGSASMKINYSLTDKDIENGYILTCQAHPTSEELIISFDE
;
A
#
# COMPACT_ATOMS: atom_id res chain seq x y z
N MET A 1 10.22 -19.48 57.05
CA MET A 1 9.13 -19.37 56.08
C MET A 1 9.39 -18.13 55.20
N ALA A 2 9.92 -18.35 54.01
CA ALA A 2 10.24 -17.25 53.08
C ALA A 2 9.13 -17.24 52.01
N LEU A 3 8.36 -16.15 51.97
CA LEU A 3 7.37 -15.88 50.91
C LEU A 3 8.10 -15.47 49.64
N PHE A 4 8.15 -16.34 48.66
CA PHE A 4 8.48 -15.95 47.29
C PHE A 4 7.31 -15.22 46.68
N GLY A 5 7.42 -13.89 46.61
CA GLY A 5 6.52 -13.05 45.81
C GLY A 5 6.79 -13.30 44.33
N ILE A 6 5.82 -13.90 43.64
CA ILE A 6 5.82 -14.04 42.19
C ILE A 6 5.54 -12.64 41.62
N PHE A 7 6.59 -11.92 41.22
CA PHE A 7 6.46 -10.76 40.35
C PHE A 7 5.93 -11.24 39.00
N LYS A 8 4.62 -11.06 38.77
CA LYS A 8 4.08 -11.01 37.40
C LYS A 8 4.83 -9.87 36.71
N LYS A 9 5.77 -10.19 35.81
CA LYS A 9 6.25 -9.23 34.83
C LYS A 9 5.03 -8.74 34.07
N ASP A 10 4.62 -7.49 34.32
CA ASP A 10 3.81 -6.74 33.38
C ASP A 10 4.49 -6.86 32.03
N LYS A 11 3.78 -7.39 31.05
CA LYS A 11 4.17 -7.26 29.64
C LYS A 11 3.98 -5.79 29.29
N GLY A 12 4.93 -4.97 29.74
CA GLY A 12 5.04 -3.58 29.36
C GLY A 12 5.06 -3.55 27.83
N ASN A 13 4.33 -2.61 27.30
CA ASN A 13 4.23 -2.21 25.92
C ASN A 13 5.63 -2.14 25.28
N GLN A 14 6.15 -3.25 24.74
CA GLN A 14 7.39 -3.22 23.99
C GLN A 14 7.05 -2.47 22.71
N ALA A 15 7.75 -1.34 22.50
CA ALA A 15 7.65 -0.58 21.27
C ALA A 15 7.78 -1.55 20.09
N LYS A 16 6.75 -1.62 19.25
CA LYS A 16 6.75 -2.52 18.09
C LYS A 16 7.84 -2.08 17.14
N LYS A 17 8.75 -2.99 16.83
CA LYS A 17 9.93 -2.72 16.01
C LYS A 17 9.53 -2.13 14.65
N GLY A 18 10.11 -1.01 14.25
CA GLY A 18 9.74 -0.29 13.02
C GLY A 18 8.45 0.53 13.09
N PHE A 19 7.81 0.62 14.28
CA PHE A 19 6.61 1.43 14.51
C PHE A 19 6.86 2.49 15.58
N HIS A 20 6.19 3.62 15.42
CA HIS A 20 6.18 4.73 16.36
C HIS A 20 4.79 4.87 16.97
N GLU A 21 4.72 5.20 18.23
CA GLU A 21 3.47 5.55 18.93
C GLU A 21 3.07 6.97 18.55
N ILE A 22 2.02 7.10 17.73
CA ILE A 22 1.57 8.39 17.23
C ILE A 22 0.12 8.66 17.70
N PRO A 23 -0.14 9.80 18.34
CA PRO A 23 -1.48 10.19 18.71
C PRO A 23 -2.37 10.43 17.49
N VAL A 24 -3.62 10.02 17.61
CA VAL A 24 -4.69 10.37 16.68
C VAL A 24 -5.21 11.76 17.04
N GLY A 25 -4.97 12.73 16.18
CA GLY A 25 -5.42 14.12 16.41
C GLY A 25 -6.92 14.31 16.13
N ALA A 26 -7.44 13.65 15.08
CA ALA A 26 -8.86 13.72 14.73
C ALA A 26 -9.33 12.46 13.99
N ILE A 27 -10.63 12.17 14.10
CA ILE A 27 -11.36 11.20 13.30
C ILE A 27 -12.49 11.94 12.59
N GLU A 28 -12.48 11.90 11.26
CA GLU A 28 -13.50 12.56 10.43
C GLU A 28 -14.32 11.50 9.69
N ARG A 29 -15.67 11.53 9.81
CA ARG A 29 -16.55 10.62 9.06
C ARG A 29 -16.71 11.13 7.63
N LEU A 30 -16.16 10.42 6.64
CA LEU A 30 -16.23 10.82 5.23
C LEU A 30 -17.47 10.24 4.53
N THR A 31 -17.83 9.00 4.84
CA THR A 31 -19.03 8.31 4.36
C THR A 31 -19.60 7.43 5.48
N SER A 32 -20.71 6.76 5.26
CA SER A 32 -21.29 5.83 6.26
C SER A 32 -20.33 4.72 6.70
N ASP A 33 -19.36 4.36 5.83
CA ASP A 33 -18.42 3.25 6.04
C ASP A 33 -16.94 3.65 5.95
N THR A 34 -16.64 4.96 5.96
CA THR A 34 -15.26 5.44 5.81
C THR A 34 -14.95 6.56 6.79
N VAL A 35 -13.83 6.44 7.50
CA VAL A 35 -13.26 7.49 8.35
C VAL A 35 -11.92 7.96 7.79
N LYS A 36 -11.62 9.25 8.01
CA LYS A 36 -10.28 9.81 7.89
C LYS A 36 -9.67 9.90 9.27
N VAL A 37 -8.52 9.26 9.42
CA VAL A 37 -7.71 9.28 10.66
C VAL A 37 -6.58 10.26 10.44
N VAL A 38 -6.56 11.32 11.23
CA VAL A 38 -5.53 12.38 11.20
C VAL A 38 -4.57 12.16 12.36
N PHE A 39 -3.29 12.17 12.10
CA PHE A 39 -2.24 11.92 13.09
C PHE A 39 -1.57 13.21 13.57
N ASP A 40 -1.32 13.32 14.87
CA ASP A 40 -0.51 14.36 15.48
C ASP A 40 0.94 13.86 15.62
N VAL A 41 1.68 13.91 14.52
CA VAL A 41 3.09 13.49 14.51
C VAL A 41 3.91 14.44 15.40
N PRO A 42 4.61 13.91 16.43
CA PRO A 42 5.47 14.72 17.29
C PRO A 42 6.57 15.45 16.52
N ALA A 43 6.95 16.64 16.98
CA ALA A 43 7.91 17.50 16.26
C ALA A 43 9.28 16.81 16.03
N GLU A 44 9.73 16.01 16.99
CA GLU A 44 10.97 15.22 16.93
C GLU A 44 10.95 14.16 15.83
N LEU A 45 9.76 13.63 15.48
CA LEU A 45 9.55 12.64 14.43
C LEU A 45 9.19 13.26 13.07
N SER A 46 9.01 14.57 12.99
CA SER A 46 8.51 15.27 11.80
C SER A 46 9.32 14.98 10.54
N LYS A 47 10.65 14.81 10.64
CA LYS A 47 11.51 14.46 9.49
C LYS A 47 11.30 13.03 9.00
N GLU A 48 11.06 12.09 9.92
CA GLU A 48 10.88 10.67 9.62
C GLU A 48 9.51 10.40 8.99
N PHE A 49 8.53 11.25 9.31
CA PHE A 49 7.17 11.18 8.79
C PHE A 49 6.90 12.13 7.60
N GLN A 50 7.96 12.75 7.03
CA GLN A 50 7.83 13.36 5.72
C GLN A 50 7.52 12.31 4.68
N PHE A 51 6.53 12.57 3.84
CA PHE A 51 6.10 11.60 2.83
C PHE A 51 6.10 12.20 1.42
N ILE A 52 6.21 11.32 0.45
CA ILE A 52 5.99 11.64 -0.95
C ILE A 52 4.53 11.25 -1.27
N PRO A 53 3.72 12.13 -1.88
CA PRO A 53 2.34 11.84 -2.25
C PRO A 53 2.20 10.52 -3.02
N GLY A 54 1.26 9.70 -2.57
CA GLY A 54 1.05 8.33 -3.07
C GLY A 54 1.69 7.24 -2.20
N GLN A 55 2.54 7.59 -1.21
CA GLN A 55 3.04 6.66 -0.22
C GLN A 55 1.95 6.21 0.77
N TYR A 56 2.25 5.16 1.53
CA TYR A 56 1.39 4.59 2.57
C TYR A 56 2.14 4.51 3.91
N ILE A 57 1.40 4.28 4.98
CA ILE A 57 1.90 3.86 6.29
C ILE A 57 1.31 2.50 6.66
N ASN A 58 2.03 1.73 7.47
CA ASN A 58 1.48 0.56 8.12
C ASN A 58 0.93 0.96 9.49
N ILE A 59 -0.26 0.47 9.84
CA ILE A 59 -0.85 0.62 11.16
C ILE A 59 -0.85 -0.76 11.82
N ALA A 60 -0.33 -0.84 13.04
CA ALA A 60 -0.35 -2.03 13.87
C ALA A 60 -1.20 -1.78 15.13
N ALA A 61 -2.08 -2.72 15.46
CA ALA A 61 -2.90 -2.69 16.67
C ALA A 61 -3.10 -4.10 17.21
N ASP A 62 -3.25 -4.22 18.53
CA ASP A 62 -3.74 -5.44 19.15
C ASP A 62 -5.27 -5.43 19.10
N ILE A 63 -5.84 -6.39 18.40
CA ILE A 63 -7.29 -6.52 18.24
C ILE A 63 -7.69 -7.91 18.75
N ASN A 64 -8.37 -7.95 19.88
CA ASN A 64 -8.78 -9.20 20.55
C ASN A 64 -7.60 -10.12 20.90
N GLY A 65 -6.49 -9.55 21.41
CA GLY A 65 -5.30 -10.29 21.83
C GLY A 65 -4.45 -10.82 20.68
N LYS A 66 -4.68 -10.33 19.46
CA LYS A 66 -3.90 -10.65 18.28
C LYS A 66 -3.44 -9.37 17.58
N GLU A 67 -2.14 -9.31 17.30
CA GLU A 67 -1.61 -8.23 16.49
C GLU A 67 -2.10 -8.32 15.05
N GLU A 68 -2.66 -7.22 14.56
CA GLU A 68 -3.02 -7.01 13.17
C GLU A 68 -2.21 -5.84 12.62
N ARG A 69 -1.62 -6.02 11.43
CA ARG A 69 -0.88 -4.98 10.68
C ARG A 69 -1.51 -4.78 9.32
N ARG A 70 -1.79 -3.52 8.93
CA ARG A 70 -2.36 -3.20 7.60
C ARG A 70 -1.78 -1.91 7.06
N SER A 71 -1.55 -1.91 5.75
CA SER A 71 -1.12 -0.73 5.00
C SER A 71 -2.31 0.15 4.63
N TYR A 72 -2.14 1.46 4.76
CA TYR A 72 -3.12 2.47 4.35
C TYR A 72 -2.41 3.61 3.62
N SER A 73 -2.83 3.87 2.38
CA SER A 73 -2.28 4.96 1.60
C SER A 73 -2.58 6.30 2.25
N ILE A 74 -1.59 7.18 2.29
CA ILE A 74 -1.73 8.54 2.78
C ILE A 74 -2.66 9.30 1.84
N CYS A 75 -3.66 9.99 2.41
CA CYS A 75 -4.64 10.76 1.65
C CYS A 75 -4.51 12.28 1.83
N SER A 76 -3.63 12.72 2.72
CA SER A 76 -3.31 14.14 2.93
C SER A 76 -2.32 14.67 1.90
N GLY A 77 -2.33 15.98 1.68
CA GLY A 77 -1.31 16.68 0.90
C GLY A 77 -0.02 16.91 1.69
N PRO A 78 1.09 17.32 1.01
CA PRO A 78 2.40 17.47 1.65
C PRO A 78 2.48 18.51 2.77
N THR A 79 1.56 19.48 2.78
CA THR A 79 1.49 20.56 3.78
C THR A 79 0.41 20.33 4.83
N GLU A 80 -0.33 19.24 4.73
CA GLU A 80 -1.36 18.85 5.69
C GLU A 80 -0.77 17.90 6.75
N LYS A 81 -1.49 17.74 7.88
CA LYS A 81 -1.18 16.67 8.82
C LYS A 81 -1.28 15.31 8.15
N LEU A 82 -0.43 14.39 8.53
CA LEU A 82 -0.48 13.00 8.05
C LEU A 82 -1.87 12.42 8.30
N ALA A 83 -2.50 11.90 7.26
CA ALA A 83 -3.82 11.29 7.36
C ALA A 83 -3.99 10.11 6.40
N VAL A 84 -4.78 9.14 6.82
CA VAL A 84 -5.25 8.02 6.00
C VAL A 84 -6.77 7.97 5.99
N ALA A 85 -7.38 7.54 4.89
CA ALA A 85 -8.82 7.29 4.86
C ALA A 85 -9.08 5.78 4.80
N VAL A 86 -9.85 5.28 5.76
CA VAL A 86 -10.07 3.86 6.00
C VAL A 86 -11.52 3.50 5.76
N LYS A 87 -11.77 2.75 4.70
CA LYS A 87 -13.07 2.16 4.43
C LYS A 87 -13.23 0.85 5.18
N SER A 88 -14.31 0.72 5.93
CA SER A 88 -14.72 -0.53 6.57
C SER A 88 -15.04 -1.59 5.50
N ILE A 89 -14.54 -2.81 5.71
CA ILE A 89 -14.83 -3.96 4.86
C ILE A 89 -15.45 -5.08 5.71
N ALA A 90 -16.31 -5.86 5.10
CA ALA A 90 -16.94 -7.00 5.80
C ALA A 90 -15.87 -7.93 6.39
N ASN A 91 -15.97 -8.22 7.69
CA ASN A 91 -15.02 -9.05 8.46
C ASN A 91 -13.58 -8.50 8.52
N GLY A 92 -13.34 -7.27 8.10
CA GLY A 92 -12.02 -6.62 8.18
C GLY A 92 -11.73 -6.16 9.61
N LYS A 93 -10.79 -6.81 10.30
CA LYS A 93 -10.49 -6.50 11.71
C LYS A 93 -9.99 -5.06 11.88
N MET A 94 -8.87 -4.71 11.25
CA MET A 94 -8.26 -3.38 11.38
C MET A 94 -9.18 -2.28 10.83
N SER A 95 -9.81 -2.48 9.66
CA SER A 95 -10.66 -1.46 9.06
C SER A 95 -11.90 -1.17 9.91
N ASN A 96 -12.49 -2.18 10.55
CA ASN A 96 -13.62 -2.00 11.46
C ASN A 96 -13.16 -1.32 12.76
N TYR A 97 -12.06 -1.79 13.37
CA TYR A 97 -11.48 -1.18 14.55
C TYR A 97 -11.23 0.33 14.38
N LEU A 98 -10.61 0.74 13.26
CA LEU A 98 -10.38 2.16 12.96
C LEU A 98 -11.67 2.95 12.70
N ASN A 99 -12.74 2.29 12.23
CA ASN A 99 -14.03 2.94 11.96
C ASN A 99 -14.93 3.08 13.18
N THR A 100 -14.79 2.20 14.21
CA THR A 100 -15.73 2.11 15.33
C THR A 100 -15.12 2.39 16.70
N ASP A 101 -13.87 1.97 16.93
CA ASP A 101 -13.30 1.94 18.28
C ASP A 101 -12.26 3.05 18.50
N VAL A 102 -11.55 3.48 17.44
CA VAL A 102 -10.53 4.52 17.54
C VAL A 102 -11.17 5.91 17.61
N GLN A 103 -10.69 6.73 18.55
CA GLN A 103 -11.14 8.10 18.77
C GLN A 103 -9.95 9.06 18.80
N ALA A 104 -10.20 10.36 18.69
CA ALA A 104 -9.19 11.39 18.90
C ALA A 104 -8.56 11.24 20.30
N GLY A 105 -7.24 11.36 20.38
CA GLY A 105 -6.44 11.11 21.58
C GLY A 105 -5.99 9.66 21.76
N ALA A 106 -6.51 8.69 20.99
CA ALA A 106 -5.97 7.34 20.99
C ALA A 106 -4.53 7.34 20.44
N VAL A 107 -3.70 6.40 20.87
CA VAL A 107 -2.35 6.20 20.34
C VAL A 107 -2.34 4.98 19.45
N LEU A 108 -1.85 5.11 18.23
CA LEU A 108 -1.67 4.03 17.28
C LEU A 108 -0.19 3.83 16.97
N HIS A 109 0.18 2.60 16.71
CA HIS A 109 1.51 2.25 16.24
C HIS A 109 1.52 2.35 14.72
N ILE A 110 2.30 3.29 14.16
CA ILE A 110 2.40 3.47 12.72
C ILE A 110 3.85 3.42 12.25
N SER A 111 4.08 2.86 11.04
CA SER A 111 5.40 2.87 10.40
C SER A 111 5.70 4.25 9.81
N LYS A 112 6.97 4.48 9.46
CA LYS A 112 7.34 5.58 8.57
C LYS A 112 6.63 5.41 7.21
N PRO A 113 6.45 6.51 6.45
CA PRO A 113 5.91 6.45 5.09
C PRO A 113 6.78 5.62 4.15
N GLU A 114 6.15 4.75 3.38
CA GLU A 114 6.77 3.82 2.44
C GLU A 114 6.00 3.79 1.11
N GLY A 115 6.57 3.16 0.09
CA GLY A 115 5.89 2.90 -1.18
C GLY A 115 6.45 3.67 -2.36
N SER A 116 6.21 3.12 -3.56
CA SER A 116 6.73 3.61 -4.84
C SER A 116 5.66 4.15 -5.80
N PHE A 117 4.40 4.18 -5.39
CA PHE A 117 3.28 4.71 -6.18
C PHE A 117 3.27 6.25 -6.16
N THR A 118 4.36 6.86 -6.58
CA THR A 118 4.63 8.29 -6.42
C THR A 118 4.75 9.02 -7.74
N LEU A 119 4.38 10.32 -7.74
CA LEU A 119 4.45 11.18 -8.90
C LEU A 119 5.88 11.70 -9.12
N ALA A 120 6.35 11.67 -10.36
CA ALA A 120 7.59 12.35 -10.74
C ALA A 120 7.47 13.87 -10.54
N LYS A 121 8.55 14.52 -10.08
CA LYS A 121 8.54 15.95 -9.70
C LYS A 121 8.20 16.91 -10.84
N ASP A 122 8.48 16.52 -12.07
CA ASP A 122 8.30 17.32 -13.30
C ASP A 122 6.98 17.03 -14.02
N ALA A 123 6.19 16.06 -13.54
CA ALA A 123 4.91 15.72 -14.13
C ALA A 123 3.90 16.88 -13.98
N LYS A 124 3.26 17.23 -15.09
CA LYS A 124 2.28 18.33 -15.17
C LYS A 124 0.86 17.83 -15.45
N THR A 125 0.73 16.75 -16.18
CA THR A 125 -0.57 16.20 -16.55
C THR A 125 -0.68 14.75 -16.07
N VAL A 126 -1.65 14.48 -15.22
CA VAL A 126 -1.93 13.16 -14.67
C VAL A 126 -3.32 12.71 -15.09
N VAL A 127 -3.43 11.49 -15.56
CA VAL A 127 -4.71 10.79 -15.71
C VAL A 127 -4.79 9.76 -14.59
N ALA A 128 -5.79 9.89 -13.74
CA ALA A 128 -5.98 9.02 -12.58
C ALA A 128 -7.28 8.23 -12.71
N ILE A 129 -7.24 6.95 -12.34
CA ILE A 129 -8.39 6.05 -12.38
C ILE A 129 -8.51 5.41 -11.00
N ALA A 130 -9.59 5.75 -10.30
CA ALA A 130 -9.85 5.27 -8.95
C ALA A 130 -11.21 4.57 -8.84
N ALA A 131 -11.34 3.61 -7.91
CA ALA A 131 -12.64 3.14 -7.48
C ALA A 131 -12.67 2.94 -5.96
N GLY A 132 -13.72 3.47 -5.32
CA GLY A 132 -13.91 3.41 -3.87
C GLY A 132 -12.71 3.94 -3.10
N SER A 133 -12.15 3.13 -2.18
CA SER A 133 -10.97 3.51 -1.38
C SER A 133 -9.67 3.67 -2.18
N GLY A 134 -9.61 3.21 -3.43
CA GLY A 134 -8.46 3.48 -4.31
C GLY A 134 -8.21 4.96 -4.60
N ILE A 135 -9.13 5.84 -4.19
CA ILE A 135 -8.93 7.29 -4.27
C ILE A 135 -7.83 7.79 -3.31
N THR A 136 -7.50 7.07 -2.24
CA THR A 136 -6.64 7.60 -1.16
C THR A 136 -5.25 8.03 -1.63
N PRO A 137 -4.45 7.23 -2.34
CA PRO A 137 -3.16 7.67 -2.84
C PRO A 137 -3.29 8.73 -3.93
N ILE A 138 -4.33 8.63 -4.74
CA ILE A 138 -4.61 9.59 -5.83
C ILE A 138 -4.99 10.96 -5.28
N LEU A 139 -5.75 11.02 -4.17
CA LEU A 139 -6.08 12.28 -3.49
C LEU A 139 -4.82 12.99 -2.99
N SER A 140 -3.88 12.26 -2.40
CA SER A 140 -2.58 12.80 -1.97
C SER A 140 -1.79 13.37 -3.14
N ILE A 141 -1.70 12.62 -4.25
CA ILE A 141 -1.07 13.07 -5.50
C ILE A 141 -1.77 14.33 -6.03
N ALA A 142 -3.09 14.32 -6.12
CA ALA A 142 -3.86 15.47 -6.60
C ALA A 142 -3.63 16.72 -5.75
N LYS A 143 -3.66 16.60 -4.42
CA LYS A 143 -3.36 17.70 -3.50
C LYS A 143 -1.94 18.26 -3.67
N SER A 144 -0.96 17.41 -3.96
CA SER A 144 0.43 17.85 -4.18
C SER A 144 0.59 18.72 -5.42
N MET A 145 -0.33 18.60 -6.39
CA MET A 145 -0.32 19.37 -7.61
C MET A 145 -1.04 20.73 -7.50
N ASN A 146 -1.67 21.03 -6.35
CA ASN A 146 -2.47 22.25 -6.17
C ASN A 146 -1.68 23.56 -6.36
N ASN A 147 -0.40 23.56 -6.05
CA ASN A 147 0.48 24.73 -6.20
C ASN A 147 1.38 24.65 -7.44
N THR A 148 1.08 23.75 -8.35
CA THR A 148 1.76 23.61 -9.64
C THR A 148 0.84 24.04 -10.77
N ASN A 149 1.35 24.30 -11.95
CA ASN A 149 0.51 24.51 -13.13
C ASN A 149 0.05 23.16 -13.74
N GLY A 150 -0.07 22.13 -12.91
CA GLY A 150 -0.45 20.79 -13.32
C GLY A 150 -1.97 20.57 -13.33
N THR A 151 -2.41 19.55 -14.05
CA THR A 151 -3.82 19.14 -14.14
C THR A 151 -3.97 17.66 -13.86
N VAL A 152 -5.06 17.29 -13.19
CA VAL A 152 -5.46 15.91 -12.95
C VAL A 152 -6.80 15.63 -13.61
N HIS A 153 -6.83 14.65 -14.51
CA HIS A 153 -8.08 14.09 -15.03
C HIS A 153 -8.40 12.82 -14.29
N LEU A 154 -9.39 12.84 -13.42
CA LEU A 154 -9.79 11.75 -12.55
C LEU A 154 -11.04 11.04 -13.07
N PHE A 155 -10.93 9.75 -13.39
CA PHE A 155 -12.07 8.85 -13.59
C PHE A 155 -12.33 8.12 -12.28
N TYR A 156 -13.50 8.39 -11.65
CA TYR A 156 -13.75 7.91 -10.29
C TYR A 156 -15.03 7.09 -10.18
N GLY A 157 -14.85 5.78 -9.97
CA GLY A 157 -15.92 4.80 -9.81
C GLY A 157 -16.37 4.64 -8.36
N ASN A 158 -17.67 4.75 -8.12
CA ASN A 158 -18.30 4.48 -6.81
C ASN A 158 -19.62 3.76 -7.01
N ARG A 159 -20.23 3.29 -5.92
CA ARG A 159 -21.56 2.71 -5.97
C ARG A 159 -22.62 3.81 -6.10
N THR A 160 -22.55 4.81 -5.23
CA THR A 160 -23.48 5.94 -5.17
C THR A 160 -22.72 7.23 -4.89
N LYS A 161 -23.34 8.39 -5.12
CA LYS A 161 -22.82 9.70 -4.76
C LYS A 161 -22.53 9.80 -3.26
N ALA A 162 -23.41 9.25 -2.41
CA ALA A 162 -23.24 9.24 -0.96
C ALA A 162 -22.05 8.40 -0.49
N SER A 163 -21.63 7.39 -1.26
CA SER A 163 -20.47 6.54 -0.97
C SER A 163 -19.16 7.05 -1.59
N THR A 164 -19.17 8.23 -2.22
CA THR A 164 -17.99 8.82 -2.86
C THR A 164 -17.06 9.42 -1.80
N ILE A 165 -15.94 8.76 -1.55
CA ILE A 165 -14.96 9.19 -0.55
C ILE A 165 -14.29 10.48 -1.01
N ALA A 166 -14.12 11.45 -0.09
CA ALA A 166 -13.44 12.73 -0.32
C ALA A 166 -14.08 13.60 -1.44
N ALA A 167 -15.37 13.44 -1.74
CA ALA A 167 -16.04 14.20 -2.80
C ALA A 167 -15.88 15.73 -2.62
N GLY A 168 -16.02 16.22 -1.38
CA GLY A 168 -15.85 17.66 -1.08
C GLY A 168 -14.41 18.13 -1.25
N GLU A 169 -13.43 17.32 -0.82
CA GLU A 169 -12.01 17.65 -0.98
C GLU A 169 -11.63 17.71 -2.47
N LEU A 170 -12.07 16.74 -3.27
CA LEU A 170 -11.82 16.71 -4.72
C LEU A 170 -12.45 17.90 -5.44
N SER A 171 -13.68 18.28 -5.09
CA SER A 171 -14.37 19.40 -5.73
C SER A 171 -13.75 20.76 -5.41
N ALA A 172 -13.02 20.87 -4.29
CA ALA A 172 -12.28 22.06 -3.91
C ALA A 172 -10.95 22.24 -4.69
N LEU A 173 -10.45 21.20 -5.37
CA LEU A 173 -9.24 21.24 -6.16
C LEU A 173 -9.52 21.66 -7.61
N ALA A 174 -9.39 22.96 -7.92
CA ALA A 174 -9.75 23.55 -9.21
C ALA A 174 -8.99 22.93 -10.41
N HIS A 175 -7.81 22.37 -10.20
CA HIS A 175 -7.00 21.71 -11.21
C HIS A 175 -7.37 20.23 -11.43
N VAL A 176 -8.33 19.69 -10.66
CA VAL A 176 -8.83 18.31 -10.79
C VAL A 176 -10.14 18.32 -11.55
N LYS A 177 -10.19 17.62 -12.68
CA LYS A 177 -11.40 17.36 -13.46
C LYS A 177 -11.85 15.94 -13.21
N THR A 178 -12.99 15.77 -12.53
CA THR A 178 -13.49 14.44 -12.17
C THR A 178 -14.65 14.02 -13.08
N THR A 179 -14.49 12.83 -13.69
CA THR A 179 -15.57 12.10 -14.36
C THR A 179 -16.04 10.99 -13.42
N HIS A 180 -17.27 11.08 -12.93
CA HIS A 180 -17.83 10.11 -12.00
C HIS A 180 -18.52 8.96 -12.71
N PHE A 181 -18.24 7.73 -12.25
CA PHE A 181 -18.94 6.51 -12.62
C PHE A 181 -19.72 6.00 -11.41
N LEU A 182 -21.04 5.80 -11.55
CA LEU A 182 -21.90 5.33 -10.48
C LEU A 182 -22.58 4.02 -10.87
N SER A 183 -22.27 2.93 -10.13
CA SER A 183 -22.77 1.59 -10.46
C SER A 183 -24.10 1.23 -9.79
N GLY A 184 -24.54 1.97 -8.80
CA GLY A 184 -25.74 1.69 -8.01
C GLY A 184 -26.85 2.73 -8.14
N GLU A 185 -26.62 3.80 -8.87
CA GLU A 185 -27.62 4.86 -9.13
C GLU A 185 -27.32 5.60 -10.43
N THR A 186 -28.34 6.27 -10.96
CA THR A 186 -28.20 7.15 -12.12
C THR A 186 -28.37 8.58 -11.66
N VAL A 187 -27.34 9.40 -11.89
CA VAL A 187 -27.29 10.82 -11.52
C VAL A 187 -26.87 11.62 -12.75
N GLU A 188 -27.56 12.74 -13.00
CA GLU A 188 -27.21 13.65 -14.10
C GLU A 188 -25.75 14.11 -13.99
N GLY A 189 -25.03 14.15 -15.11
CA GLY A 189 -23.60 14.50 -15.18
C GLY A 189 -22.65 13.38 -14.75
N THR A 190 -23.15 12.17 -14.52
CA THR A 190 -22.34 11.00 -14.22
C THR A 190 -22.52 9.89 -15.27
N ILE A 191 -21.56 9.00 -15.36
CA ILE A 191 -21.62 7.81 -16.20
C ILE A 191 -22.18 6.66 -15.37
N GLN A 192 -23.23 6.03 -15.85
CA GLN A 192 -23.82 4.87 -15.18
C GLN A 192 -22.96 3.63 -15.42
N GLY A 193 -22.67 2.88 -14.34
CA GLY A 193 -21.93 1.63 -14.39
C GLY A 193 -20.57 1.69 -13.73
N ARG A 194 -19.77 0.68 -14.00
CA ARG A 194 -18.38 0.57 -13.54
C ARG A 194 -17.43 1.08 -14.61
N ILE A 195 -16.21 1.42 -14.19
CA ILE A 195 -15.10 1.63 -15.11
C ILE A 195 -14.68 0.25 -15.64
N THR A 196 -14.93 0.01 -16.93
CA THR A 196 -14.53 -1.18 -17.68
C THR A 196 -13.62 -0.77 -18.82
N LYS A 197 -13.05 -1.72 -19.53
CA LYS A 197 -12.25 -1.47 -20.73
C LYS A 197 -13.04 -0.66 -21.76
N GLU A 198 -14.31 -1.03 -22.02
CA GLU A 198 -15.17 -0.39 -22.99
C GLU A 198 -15.51 1.05 -22.58
N SER A 199 -16.03 1.24 -21.35
CA SER A 199 -16.43 2.57 -20.87
C SER A 199 -15.25 3.52 -20.75
N PHE A 200 -14.08 3.05 -20.34
CA PHE A 200 -12.85 3.86 -20.30
C PHE A 200 -12.38 4.21 -21.73
N THR A 201 -12.40 3.23 -22.66
CA THR A 201 -12.06 3.45 -24.08
C THR A 201 -12.92 4.54 -24.71
N GLU A 202 -14.20 4.58 -24.41
CA GLU A 202 -15.11 5.64 -24.88
C GLU A 202 -14.68 7.02 -24.38
N GLN A 203 -14.29 7.12 -23.10
CA GLN A 203 -13.82 8.39 -22.53
C GLN A 203 -12.51 8.86 -23.17
N ILE A 204 -11.58 7.95 -23.44
CA ILE A 204 -10.33 8.27 -24.13
C ILE A 204 -10.61 8.71 -25.58
N LYS A 205 -11.49 8.01 -26.30
CA LYS A 205 -11.90 8.42 -27.67
C LYS A 205 -12.55 9.79 -27.71
N ALA A 206 -13.30 10.16 -26.68
CA ALA A 206 -13.92 11.48 -26.56
C ALA A 206 -12.88 12.59 -26.29
N ASN A 207 -11.72 12.25 -25.74
CA ASN A 207 -10.63 13.20 -25.46
C ASN A 207 -9.24 12.52 -25.59
N LEU A 208 -8.76 12.45 -26.83
CA LEU A 208 -7.46 11.82 -27.14
C LEU A 208 -6.26 12.58 -26.55
N ASP A 209 -6.41 13.84 -26.15
CA ASP A 209 -5.31 14.58 -25.49
C ASP A 209 -4.91 13.98 -24.16
N LEU A 210 -5.80 13.22 -23.51
CA LEU A 210 -5.49 12.48 -22.29
C LEU A 210 -4.34 11.47 -22.48
N LEU A 211 -4.16 10.95 -23.69
CA LEU A 211 -3.05 10.02 -23.99
C LEU A 211 -1.67 10.68 -23.94
N LYS A 212 -1.61 12.01 -23.96
CA LYS A 212 -0.36 12.79 -23.84
C LYS A 212 0.10 12.97 -22.39
N ALA A 213 -0.70 12.50 -21.41
CA ALA A 213 -0.38 12.63 -19.99
C ALA A 213 1.02 12.12 -19.66
N ASP A 214 1.64 12.76 -18.67
CA ASP A 214 2.97 12.39 -18.18
C ASP A 214 2.92 11.06 -17.42
N ALA A 215 1.81 10.82 -16.70
CA ALA A 215 1.61 9.58 -15.94
C ALA A 215 0.12 9.20 -15.83
N PHE A 216 -0.11 7.89 -15.72
CA PHE A 216 -1.40 7.26 -15.47
C PHE A 216 -1.36 6.52 -14.14
N PHE A 217 -2.24 6.87 -13.20
CA PHE A 217 -2.30 6.26 -11.87
C PHE A 217 -3.60 5.49 -11.68
N LEU A 218 -3.50 4.19 -11.43
CA LEU A 218 -4.62 3.27 -11.31
C LEU A 218 -4.68 2.68 -9.90
N CYS A 219 -5.79 2.89 -9.18
CA CYS A 219 -5.97 2.25 -7.87
C CYS A 219 -7.44 1.89 -7.63
N GLY A 220 -7.73 0.61 -7.40
CA GLY A 220 -9.08 0.10 -7.21
C GLY A 220 -9.16 -1.42 -7.38
N PRO A 221 -10.34 -1.94 -7.73
CA PRO A 221 -10.52 -3.37 -7.97
C PRO A 221 -9.60 -3.90 -9.06
N GLU A 222 -9.09 -5.12 -8.87
CA GLU A 222 -8.14 -5.76 -9.79
C GLU A 222 -8.63 -5.76 -11.23
N GLN A 223 -9.90 -6.13 -11.47
CA GLN A 223 -10.48 -6.16 -12.83
C GLN A 223 -10.43 -4.79 -13.49
N MET A 224 -10.76 -3.71 -12.75
CA MET A 224 -10.68 -2.34 -13.28
C MET A 224 -9.25 -1.99 -13.71
N ILE A 225 -8.26 -2.36 -12.90
CA ILE A 225 -6.84 -2.09 -13.21
C ILE A 225 -6.44 -2.84 -14.49
N LEU A 226 -6.83 -4.12 -14.63
CA LEU A 226 -6.57 -4.92 -15.83
C LEU A 226 -7.22 -4.30 -17.07
N ASP A 227 -8.50 -3.97 -16.99
CA ASP A 227 -9.29 -3.39 -18.07
C ASP A 227 -8.66 -2.08 -18.59
N VAL A 228 -8.31 -1.20 -17.65
CA VAL A 228 -7.73 0.11 -17.98
C VAL A 228 -6.31 -0.03 -18.53
N LYS A 229 -5.48 -0.91 -17.96
CA LYS A 229 -4.14 -1.19 -18.49
C LYS A 229 -4.21 -1.67 -19.92
N GLU A 230 -5.07 -2.64 -20.19
CA GLU A 230 -5.24 -3.16 -21.54
C GLU A 230 -5.70 -2.09 -22.53
N ALA A 231 -6.65 -1.22 -22.10
CA ALA A 231 -7.10 -0.10 -22.93
C ALA A 231 -5.96 0.89 -23.21
N LEU A 232 -5.17 1.27 -22.21
CA LEU A 232 -4.04 2.18 -22.38
C LEU A 232 -2.94 1.61 -23.29
N GLU A 233 -2.63 0.32 -23.13
CA GLU A 233 -1.66 -0.40 -24.00
C GLU A 233 -2.14 -0.44 -25.45
N LEU A 234 -3.44 -0.66 -25.70
CA LEU A 234 -4.04 -0.62 -27.05
C LEU A 234 -3.95 0.76 -27.69
N PHE A 235 -3.99 1.83 -26.90
CA PHE A 235 -3.74 3.20 -27.39
C PHE A 235 -2.27 3.56 -27.52
N GLY A 236 -1.35 2.62 -27.24
CA GLY A 236 0.09 2.84 -27.37
C GLY A 236 0.74 3.58 -26.22
N VAL A 237 0.09 3.70 -25.06
CA VAL A 237 0.70 4.31 -23.87
C VAL A 237 1.84 3.44 -23.37
N ALA A 238 3.02 4.02 -23.19
CA ALA A 238 4.19 3.32 -22.70
C ALA A 238 3.98 2.76 -21.29
N LYS A 239 4.35 1.51 -21.06
CA LYS A 239 4.19 0.84 -19.74
C LYS A 239 4.83 1.62 -18.59
N ALA A 240 5.95 2.28 -18.82
CA ALA A 240 6.64 3.11 -17.83
C ALA A 240 5.82 4.32 -17.33
N LYS A 241 4.78 4.71 -18.06
CA LYS A 241 3.85 5.78 -17.65
C LYS A 241 2.66 5.26 -16.86
N ILE A 242 2.43 3.94 -16.81
CA ILE A 242 1.27 3.33 -16.17
C ILE A 242 1.68 2.79 -14.81
N HIS A 243 1.21 3.47 -13.76
CA HIS A 243 1.44 3.09 -12.36
C HIS A 243 0.15 2.52 -11.79
N PHE A 244 0.25 1.45 -11.03
CA PHE A 244 -0.92 0.90 -10.34
C PHE A 244 -0.58 0.43 -8.93
N GLU A 245 -1.56 0.50 -8.05
CA GLU A 245 -1.48 -0.01 -6.68
C GLU A 245 -2.67 -0.93 -6.38
N LEU A 246 -2.37 -2.07 -5.74
CA LEU A 246 -3.35 -3.09 -5.35
C LEU A 246 -3.49 -3.09 -3.83
N PHE A 247 -4.74 -3.06 -3.31
CA PHE A 247 -5.00 -3.13 -1.87
C PHE A 247 -5.25 -4.56 -1.37
N THR A 248 -5.44 -5.50 -2.28
CA THR A 248 -5.64 -6.92 -1.97
C THR A 248 -4.72 -7.78 -2.83
N THR A 249 -4.38 -8.96 -2.35
CA THR A 249 -3.66 -9.94 -3.17
C THR A 249 -4.49 -10.25 -4.42
N PRO A 250 -3.95 -10.05 -5.61
CA PRO A 250 -4.68 -10.27 -6.85
C PRO A 250 -4.96 -11.77 -7.07
N VAL A 251 -6.06 -12.05 -7.75
CA VAL A 251 -6.50 -13.39 -8.11
C VAL A 251 -6.44 -13.59 -9.64
N LEU A 252 -6.70 -12.54 -10.40
CA LEU A 252 -6.78 -12.55 -11.86
C LEU A 252 -5.44 -12.23 -12.52
N MET A 253 -4.68 -11.30 -11.93
CA MET A 253 -3.33 -11.03 -12.41
C MET A 253 -2.46 -12.25 -12.16
N LYS A 254 -2.08 -12.94 -13.22
CA LYS A 254 -0.96 -13.86 -13.12
C LYS A 254 0.28 -13.02 -12.85
N SER A 255 0.94 -13.23 -11.71
CA SER A 255 2.34 -12.82 -11.60
C SER A 255 3.04 -13.43 -12.80
N ALA A 256 3.93 -12.67 -13.45
CA ALA A 256 4.93 -13.33 -14.25
C ALA A 256 5.56 -14.36 -13.30
N GLU A 257 5.25 -15.63 -13.49
CA GLU A 257 6.00 -16.69 -12.84
C GLU A 257 7.43 -16.42 -13.24
N GLN A 258 8.18 -15.81 -12.33
CA GLN A 258 9.62 -15.92 -12.40
C GLN A 258 9.89 -17.39 -12.08
N VAL A 259 9.73 -18.24 -13.10
CA VAL A 259 10.28 -19.57 -13.12
C VAL A 259 11.80 -19.37 -13.17
N VAL A 260 12.34 -18.96 -12.01
CA VAL A 260 13.73 -19.24 -11.75
C VAL A 260 13.75 -20.75 -11.63
N THR A 261 14.26 -21.39 -12.67
CA THR A 261 14.64 -22.80 -12.60
C THR A 261 15.53 -22.91 -11.39
N ALA A 262 14.94 -23.36 -10.27
CA ALA A 262 15.66 -23.43 -9.00
C ALA A 262 16.85 -24.36 -9.22
N ALA A 263 18.05 -23.78 -9.30
CA ALA A 263 19.27 -24.53 -9.52
C ALA A 263 19.58 -25.45 -8.33
N PHE A 264 18.95 -25.16 -7.16
CA PHE A 264 19.14 -25.90 -5.92
C PHE A 264 17.78 -26.34 -5.36
N LYS A 265 17.67 -27.62 -5.04
CA LYS A 265 16.57 -28.22 -4.27
C LYS A 265 17.12 -28.89 -3.04
N GLY A 266 16.63 -28.51 -1.87
CA GLY A 266 17.13 -29.06 -0.60
C GLY A 266 16.87 -28.09 0.56
N THR A 267 17.75 -28.14 1.55
CA THR A 267 17.71 -27.26 2.71
C THR A 267 18.81 -26.21 2.60
N SER A 268 18.41 -24.95 2.53
CA SER A 268 19.31 -23.80 2.51
C SER A 268 19.67 -23.35 3.93
N LYS A 269 20.93 -23.00 4.14
CA LYS A 269 21.39 -22.31 5.34
C LYS A 269 21.13 -20.82 5.17
N VAL A 270 20.14 -20.29 5.91
CA VAL A 270 19.70 -18.89 5.79
C VAL A 270 20.24 -18.08 6.96
N LYS A 271 20.76 -16.88 6.66
CA LYS A 271 21.06 -15.82 7.62
C LYS A 271 20.18 -14.61 7.33
N ALA A 272 19.45 -14.14 8.34
CA ALA A 272 18.65 -12.93 8.25
C ALA A 272 19.20 -11.87 9.19
N ILE A 273 19.34 -10.63 8.69
CA ILE A 273 19.88 -9.48 9.41
C ILE A 273 18.77 -8.44 9.54
N LEU A 274 18.53 -7.96 10.77
CA LEU A 274 17.61 -6.89 11.10
C LEU A 274 18.15 -6.09 12.29
N ASP A 275 18.28 -4.77 12.16
CA ASP A 275 18.85 -3.84 13.16
C ASP A 275 20.23 -4.29 13.64
N HIS A 276 21.07 -4.78 12.71
CA HIS A 276 22.40 -5.32 12.94
C HIS A 276 22.44 -6.62 13.76
N GLU A 277 21.30 -7.16 14.17
CA GLU A 277 21.20 -8.50 14.75
C GLU A 277 21.07 -9.55 13.64
N MET A 278 21.70 -10.70 13.82
CA MET A 278 21.70 -11.78 12.84
C MET A 278 21.18 -13.07 13.47
N ILE A 279 20.22 -13.71 12.80
CA ILE A 279 19.80 -15.08 13.10
C ILE A 279 20.22 -16.01 11.98
N GLU A 280 20.44 -17.28 12.32
CA GLU A 280 20.81 -18.34 11.38
C GLU A 280 19.88 -19.52 11.57
N PHE A 281 19.31 -20.04 10.47
CA PHE A 281 18.39 -21.17 10.47
C PHE A 281 18.45 -21.96 9.16
N ASN A 282 17.87 -23.15 9.17
CA ASN A 282 17.75 -23.99 8.00
C ASN A 282 16.34 -23.89 7.41
N LEU A 283 16.22 -23.70 6.10
CA LEU A 283 14.94 -23.57 5.41
C LEU A 283 14.90 -24.42 4.13
N ALA A 284 13.90 -25.31 4.04
CA ALA A 284 13.67 -26.08 2.82
C ALA A 284 13.22 -25.16 1.67
N THR A 285 13.73 -25.39 0.47
CA THR A 285 13.44 -24.56 -0.73
C THR A 285 11.97 -24.61 -1.15
N ASP A 286 11.23 -25.64 -0.78
CA ASP A 286 9.78 -25.84 -1.01
C ASP A 286 8.93 -25.66 0.25
N GLY A 287 9.56 -25.18 1.34
CA GLY A 287 8.94 -25.02 2.65
C GLY A 287 8.19 -23.69 2.82
N LYS A 288 8.30 -23.14 4.02
CA LYS A 288 7.73 -21.83 4.38
C LYS A 288 8.42 -20.72 3.60
N SER A 289 7.75 -19.54 3.51
CA SER A 289 8.41 -18.33 3.01
C SER A 289 9.53 -17.87 3.95
N LEU A 290 10.46 -17.07 3.42
CA LEU A 290 11.54 -16.48 4.23
C LEU A 290 11.00 -15.68 5.43
N LEU A 291 9.91 -14.89 5.22
CA LEU A 291 9.27 -14.14 6.30
C LEU A 291 8.74 -15.06 7.40
N GLU A 292 7.98 -16.10 7.04
CA GLU A 292 7.44 -17.04 8.03
C GLU A 292 8.55 -17.77 8.80
N ALA A 293 9.67 -18.09 8.14
CA ALA A 293 10.80 -18.73 8.79
C ALA A 293 11.47 -17.77 9.78
N VAL A 294 11.72 -16.52 9.38
CA VAL A 294 12.31 -15.47 10.23
C VAL A 294 11.43 -15.18 11.46
N GLU A 295 10.08 -15.06 11.27
CA GLU A 295 9.12 -14.87 12.36
C GLU A 295 9.14 -16.08 13.34
N ASN A 296 9.27 -17.33 12.85
CA ASN A 296 9.33 -18.52 13.71
C ASN A 296 10.63 -18.59 14.55
N GLU A 297 11.72 -18.03 14.07
CA GLU A 297 12.98 -17.90 14.82
C GLU A 297 12.95 -16.71 15.82
N GLY A 298 11.81 -16.00 15.91
CA GLY A 298 11.59 -14.94 16.90
C GLY A 298 12.06 -13.56 16.49
N MET A 299 12.50 -13.34 15.25
CA MET A 299 12.83 -12.02 14.72
C MET A 299 11.56 -11.31 14.24
N ASP A 300 11.28 -10.11 14.73
CA ASP A 300 10.12 -9.29 14.32
C ASP A 300 10.42 -8.54 13.02
N ALA A 301 10.50 -9.30 11.91
CA ALA A 301 10.73 -8.74 10.60
C ALA A 301 9.54 -7.84 10.15
N PRO A 302 9.80 -6.78 9.37
CA PRO A 302 8.75 -5.90 8.90
C PRO A 302 7.83 -6.63 7.90
N PHE A 303 6.51 -6.48 8.08
CA PHE A 303 5.50 -6.99 7.14
C PHE A 303 4.17 -6.26 7.30
N SER A 304 3.29 -6.40 6.29
CA SER A 304 1.88 -5.97 6.36
C SER A 304 0.96 -6.92 5.59
N CYS A 305 0.94 -6.89 4.25
CA CYS A 305 -0.05 -7.61 3.43
C CYS A 305 0.17 -9.13 3.36
N LYS A 306 1.40 -9.63 3.51
CA LYS A 306 1.84 -11.02 3.27
C LYS A 306 1.46 -11.57 1.88
N GLY A 307 1.03 -10.70 0.93
CA GLY A 307 0.51 -11.05 -0.39
C GLY A 307 1.31 -10.47 -1.57
N GLY A 308 2.50 -9.94 -1.35
CA GLY A 308 3.37 -9.44 -2.42
C GLY A 308 2.97 -8.09 -3.04
N VAL A 309 2.11 -7.30 -2.38
CA VAL A 309 1.53 -6.05 -2.94
C VAL A 309 1.97 -4.77 -2.22
N CYS A 310 2.62 -4.83 -1.03
CA CYS A 310 2.88 -3.63 -0.22
C CYS A 310 4.37 -3.29 0.01
N SER A 311 5.30 -4.11 -0.42
CA SER A 311 6.76 -3.95 -0.20
C SER A 311 7.23 -3.89 1.27
N SER A 312 6.36 -3.91 2.28
CA SER A 312 6.75 -3.79 3.71
C SER A 312 7.70 -4.90 4.18
N CYS A 313 7.69 -6.06 3.53
CA CYS A 313 8.60 -7.17 3.82
C CYS A 313 9.83 -7.22 2.90
N LYS A 314 10.19 -6.08 2.30
CA LYS A 314 11.35 -5.98 1.41
C LYS A 314 12.64 -6.25 2.18
N ALA A 315 13.50 -7.11 1.62
CA ALA A 315 14.86 -7.35 2.11
C ALA A 315 15.82 -7.47 0.93
N LYS A 316 17.10 -7.21 1.17
CA LYS A 316 18.15 -7.30 0.16
C LYS A 316 18.94 -8.58 0.29
N ILE A 317 19.14 -9.28 -0.81
CA ILE A 317 20.06 -10.43 -0.87
C ILE A 317 21.49 -9.91 -0.81
N LYS A 318 22.26 -10.38 0.17
CA LYS A 318 23.69 -10.11 0.34
C LYS A 318 24.56 -11.23 -0.20
N LYS A 319 24.07 -12.48 -0.16
CA LYS A 319 24.72 -13.67 -0.70
C LYS A 319 23.68 -14.70 -1.10
N GLY A 320 23.96 -15.48 -2.14
CA GLY A 320 23.09 -16.54 -2.60
C GLY A 320 21.97 -16.03 -3.51
N SER A 321 20.89 -16.79 -3.60
CA SER A 321 19.74 -16.49 -4.45
C SER A 321 18.42 -16.96 -3.82
N ALA A 322 17.33 -16.25 -4.18
CA ALA A 322 15.98 -16.60 -3.80
C ALA A 322 15.04 -16.31 -4.96
N SER A 323 13.90 -17.02 -5.02
CA SER A 323 12.82 -16.77 -5.98
C SER A 323 11.56 -16.33 -5.26
N MET A 324 10.77 -15.47 -5.89
CA MET A 324 9.48 -15.02 -5.38
C MET A 324 8.35 -15.70 -6.16
N LYS A 325 7.34 -16.22 -5.44
CA LYS A 325 6.12 -16.76 -6.08
C LYS A 325 5.28 -15.64 -6.70
N ILE A 326 5.23 -14.50 -6.04
CA ILE A 326 4.42 -13.34 -6.42
C ILE A 326 5.22 -12.07 -6.16
N ASN A 327 5.19 -11.14 -7.12
CA ASN A 327 5.71 -9.78 -6.97
C ASN A 327 4.84 -8.80 -7.75
N TYR A 328 4.18 -7.88 -7.05
CA TYR A 328 3.39 -6.79 -7.64
C TYR A 328 3.85 -5.41 -7.17
N SER A 329 4.85 -5.34 -6.29
CA SER A 329 5.26 -4.09 -5.66
C SER A 329 6.73 -3.71 -5.90
N LEU A 330 7.62 -4.67 -6.16
CA LEU A 330 8.99 -4.36 -6.54
C LEU A 330 9.08 -4.09 -8.04
N THR A 331 9.84 -3.06 -8.39
CA THR A 331 10.18 -2.74 -9.77
C THR A 331 11.28 -3.68 -10.30
N ASP A 332 11.45 -3.73 -11.62
CA ASP A 332 12.56 -4.49 -12.24
C ASP A 332 13.92 -4.01 -11.68
N LYS A 333 14.06 -2.69 -11.45
CA LYS A 333 15.26 -2.10 -10.85
C LYS A 333 15.49 -2.56 -9.40
N ASP A 334 14.42 -2.73 -8.60
CA ASP A 334 14.56 -3.28 -7.24
C ASP A 334 15.08 -4.72 -7.30
N ILE A 335 14.53 -5.54 -8.21
CA ILE A 335 14.95 -6.93 -8.40
C ILE A 335 16.41 -7.00 -8.87
N GLU A 336 16.80 -6.19 -9.85
CA GLU A 336 18.19 -6.08 -10.32
C GLU A 336 19.16 -5.67 -9.20
N ASN A 337 18.70 -4.84 -8.26
CA ASN A 337 19.48 -4.44 -7.09
C ASN A 337 19.47 -5.50 -5.96
N GLY A 338 18.88 -6.67 -6.19
CA GLY A 338 18.86 -7.80 -5.26
C GLY A 338 17.77 -7.73 -4.20
N TYR A 339 16.74 -6.89 -4.35
CA TYR A 339 15.63 -6.85 -3.40
C TYR A 339 14.62 -7.97 -3.67
N ILE A 340 14.06 -8.50 -2.60
CA ILE A 340 13.01 -9.52 -2.59
C ILE A 340 11.90 -9.16 -1.61
N LEU A 341 10.71 -9.71 -1.84
CA LEU A 341 9.60 -9.72 -0.88
C LEU A 341 9.67 -11.01 -0.07
N THR A 342 10.13 -10.93 1.16
CA THR A 342 10.38 -12.12 2.00
C THR A 342 9.12 -12.95 2.26
N CYS A 343 7.93 -12.33 2.25
CA CYS A 343 6.66 -13.05 2.38
C CYS A 343 6.32 -13.96 1.19
N GLN A 344 7.01 -13.79 0.05
CA GLN A 344 6.80 -14.54 -1.18
C GLN A 344 8.06 -15.30 -1.63
N ALA A 345 9.19 -15.04 -0.96
CA ALA A 345 10.49 -15.54 -1.37
C ALA A 345 10.84 -16.87 -0.72
N HIS A 346 11.49 -17.73 -1.49
CA HIS A 346 12.05 -19.02 -1.08
C HIS A 346 13.51 -19.09 -1.54
N PRO A 347 14.43 -19.69 -0.76
CA PRO A 347 15.83 -19.82 -1.16
C PRO A 347 16.00 -20.72 -2.38
N THR A 348 16.97 -20.38 -3.24
CA THR A 348 17.34 -21.17 -4.44
C THR A 348 18.83 -21.48 -4.51
N SER A 349 19.56 -21.31 -3.40
CA SER A 349 20.97 -21.64 -3.22
C SER A 349 21.18 -22.36 -1.87
N GLU A 350 22.31 -23.07 -1.72
CA GLU A 350 22.68 -23.78 -0.46
C GLU A 350 22.84 -22.83 0.71
N GLU A 351 23.31 -21.60 0.46
CA GLU A 351 23.45 -20.54 1.46
C GLU A 351 22.75 -19.27 0.95
N LEU A 352 22.00 -18.61 1.83
CA LEU A 352 21.33 -17.35 1.55
C LEU A 352 21.53 -16.38 2.72
N ILE A 353 21.98 -15.16 2.41
CA ILE A 353 22.07 -14.07 3.40
C ILE A 353 21.17 -12.93 2.92
N ILE A 354 20.22 -12.52 3.76
CA ILE A 354 19.31 -11.38 3.51
C ILE A 354 19.44 -10.34 4.61
N SER A 355 19.22 -9.07 4.25
CA SER A 355 19.19 -7.94 5.19
C SER A 355 17.92 -7.13 5.01
N PHE A 356 17.25 -6.80 6.11
CA PHE A 356 16.14 -5.86 6.16
C PHE A 356 16.61 -4.41 6.42
N ASP A 357 17.89 -4.20 6.70
CA ASP A 357 18.48 -2.90 7.09
C ASP A 357 18.84 -2.00 5.89
N GLU A 358 18.40 -2.33 4.66
CA GLU A 358 18.87 -1.72 3.40
C GLU A 358 17.78 -0.88 2.72
#